data_7700d78c41149ab1531c687b1d3de7c9
#
_entry.id   7700d78c41149ab1531c687b1d3de7c9
#
_cell.length_a   1.000
_cell.length_b   1.000
_cell.length_c   1.000
_cell.angle_alpha   90.00
_cell.angle_beta   90.00
_cell.angle_gamma   90.00
#
_symmetry.space_group_name_H-M   'P 1'
#
loop_
_entity.id
_entity.type
_entity.pdbx_description
1 polymer ?
#
loop_
_entity_poly.entity_id
_entity_poly.type
_entity_poly.pdbx_seq_one_letter_code
_entity_poly.pdbx_strand_id
1 'polypeptide(L)'
;MDITELLAFSAKEGASDLHISAGLPPIIRIDGDVRRINLAPMEHRQVHSLIYEIMNDKQRRDFEEFLETDFSFDVPGIARFRVNVFNQNRGAAAVFRTIPSQVLTLEQLGMGDIFKKLSLMPRGLVLVTGPTGSGKSTTLAAMVDYVNENRYDHILTIEDPIEFVHQSKKCLINQREVHRDTHGFTEALRSALREDPDVVLVGELRDLETIRLALTAAETGHLVFGTLHTTSAAKTIDRVVDVFPGGEKPMIRSMLSESLQAVISKTLLKKIGGGRVAAHEIMIGTPAIRNLIREDKVAQMYSAIQTGGALGMQTLDQCLLNLVDKRLISADVAREKAKMPDSF
;
A
#
# COMPACT_ATOMS: atom_id res chain seq x y z
N MET A 1 16.61 17.41 25.48
CA MET A 1 15.41 16.69 24.94
C MET A 1 15.93 15.79 23.83
N ASP A 2 15.68 14.52 23.97
CA ASP A 2 16.08 13.47 23.03
C ASP A 2 14.96 13.30 21.97
N ILE A 3 15.31 12.92 20.76
CA ILE A 3 14.35 12.64 19.70
C ILE A 3 13.41 11.48 20.07
N THR A 4 13.92 10.48 20.80
CA THR A 4 13.15 9.34 21.29
C THR A 4 12.00 9.77 22.22
N GLU A 5 12.24 10.75 23.10
CA GLU A 5 11.20 11.30 23.99
C GLU A 5 10.08 11.99 23.19
N LEU A 6 10.42 12.76 22.13
CA LEU A 6 9.44 13.40 21.25
C LEU A 6 8.63 12.37 20.45
N LEU A 7 9.27 11.32 19.96
CA LEU A 7 8.63 10.24 19.22
C LEU A 7 7.71 9.42 20.14
N ALA A 8 8.15 9.13 21.38
CA ALA A 8 7.33 8.45 22.38
C ALA A 8 6.09 9.26 22.74
N PHE A 9 6.25 10.57 22.93
CA PHE A 9 5.13 11.48 23.17
C PHE A 9 4.16 11.50 21.98
N SER A 10 4.68 11.65 20.76
CA SER A 10 3.87 11.64 19.53
C SER A 10 3.05 10.35 19.40
N ALA A 11 3.67 9.20 19.61
CA ALA A 11 3.00 7.90 19.56
C ALA A 11 1.94 7.76 20.67
N LYS A 12 2.23 8.21 21.90
CA LYS A 12 1.28 8.20 23.02
C LYS A 12 0.05 9.05 22.77
N GLU A 13 0.21 10.21 22.15
CA GLU A 13 -0.89 11.11 21.78
C GLU A 13 -1.68 10.63 20.54
N GLY A 14 -1.31 9.49 19.96
CA GLY A 14 -1.94 8.95 18.75
C GLY A 14 -1.71 9.80 17.51
N ALA A 15 -0.62 10.56 17.46
CA ALA A 15 -0.30 11.40 16.33
C ALA A 15 0.11 10.56 15.11
N SER A 16 -0.36 10.96 13.94
CA SER A 16 0.05 10.36 12.66
C SER A 16 1.46 10.82 12.25
N ASP A 17 1.81 12.07 12.56
CA ASP A 17 3.09 12.64 12.19
C ASP A 17 3.63 13.56 13.31
N LEU A 18 4.95 13.52 13.52
CA LEU A 18 5.71 14.51 14.28
C LEU A 18 6.53 15.34 13.28
N HIS A 19 6.47 16.66 13.41
CA HIS A 19 7.26 17.60 12.64
C HIS A 19 8.23 18.32 13.57
N ILE A 20 9.51 18.31 13.24
CA ILE A 20 10.53 19.15 13.85
C ILE A 20 11.10 20.08 12.77
N SER A 21 11.20 21.36 13.06
CA SER A 21 11.66 22.38 12.10
C SER A 21 12.38 23.50 12.82
N ALA A 22 13.52 23.90 12.30
CA ALA A 22 14.27 25.05 12.84
C ALA A 22 13.40 26.30 12.92
N GLY A 23 13.44 27.00 14.03
CA GLY A 23 12.68 28.21 14.31
C GLY A 23 11.25 27.99 14.81
N LEU A 24 10.81 26.76 15.01
CA LEU A 24 9.47 26.42 15.51
C LEU A 24 9.55 25.43 16.68
N PRO A 25 8.56 25.44 17.60
CA PRO A 25 8.39 24.32 18.51
C PRO A 25 8.01 23.05 17.74
N PRO A 26 8.27 21.84 18.28
CA PRO A 26 7.79 20.60 17.67
C PRO A 26 6.28 20.61 17.49
N ILE A 27 5.82 19.99 16.40
CA ILE A 27 4.41 19.98 16.01
C ILE A 27 3.99 18.53 15.77
N ILE A 28 2.83 18.14 16.25
CA ILE A 28 2.22 16.83 15.99
C ILE A 28 0.97 16.99 15.13
N ARG A 29 0.67 15.97 14.32
CA ARG A 29 -0.59 15.88 13.57
C ARG A 29 -1.49 14.83 14.19
N ILE A 30 -2.69 15.24 14.64
CA ILE A 30 -3.71 14.35 15.20
C ILE A 30 -5.01 14.59 14.43
N ASP A 31 -5.62 13.52 13.92
CA ASP A 31 -6.87 13.56 13.14
C ASP A 31 -6.85 14.53 11.95
N GLY A 32 -5.67 14.75 11.37
CA GLY A 32 -5.44 15.67 10.25
C GLY A 32 -5.04 17.09 10.68
N ASP A 33 -5.27 17.48 11.92
CA ASP A 33 -4.93 18.81 12.44
C ASP A 33 -3.52 18.89 12.99
N VAL A 34 -2.80 19.96 12.69
CA VAL A 34 -1.49 20.24 13.25
C VAL A 34 -1.60 21.00 14.57
N ARG A 35 -0.92 20.49 15.60
CA ARG A 35 -0.89 21.06 16.96
C ARG A 35 0.52 21.25 17.45
N ARG A 36 0.82 22.44 17.96
CA ARG A 36 2.13 22.73 18.55
C ARG A 36 2.25 22.04 19.92
N ILE A 37 3.39 21.42 20.16
CA ILE A 37 3.75 20.95 21.49
C ILE A 37 4.19 22.19 22.31
N ASN A 38 3.82 22.24 23.58
CA ASN A 38 4.17 23.36 24.47
C ASN A 38 5.65 23.29 24.88
N LEU A 39 6.53 23.56 23.93
CA LEU A 39 7.99 23.61 24.08
C LEU A 39 8.51 24.87 23.40
N ALA A 40 9.75 25.25 23.74
CA ALA A 40 10.41 26.38 23.08
C ALA A 40 10.68 26.07 21.60
N PRO A 41 10.71 27.10 20.73
CA PRO A 41 11.18 26.96 19.35
C PRO A 41 12.59 26.38 19.32
N MET A 42 12.84 25.44 18.42
CA MET A 42 14.11 24.73 18.28
C MET A 42 15.05 25.53 17.35
N GLU A 43 16.29 25.71 17.77
CA GLU A 43 17.31 26.27 16.90
C GLU A 43 17.75 25.28 15.82
N HIS A 44 18.29 25.80 14.69
CA HIS A 44 18.82 24.95 13.61
C HIS A 44 19.78 23.87 14.11
N ARG A 45 20.74 24.25 14.98
CA ARG A 45 21.73 23.31 15.53
C ARG A 45 21.09 22.17 16.34
N GLN A 46 20.03 22.48 17.08
CA GLN A 46 19.28 21.46 17.86
C GLN A 46 18.56 20.48 16.94
N VAL A 47 17.82 21.00 15.93
CA VAL A 47 17.13 20.15 14.97
C VAL A 47 18.11 19.28 14.20
N HIS A 48 19.21 19.87 13.71
CA HIS A 48 20.27 19.14 13.02
C HIS A 48 20.87 18.02 13.88
N SER A 49 21.20 18.31 15.13
CA SER A 49 21.76 17.30 16.07
C SER A 49 20.80 16.13 16.27
N LEU A 50 19.53 16.40 16.54
CA LEU A 50 18.50 15.37 16.73
C LEU A 50 18.33 14.48 15.50
N ILE A 51 18.36 15.06 14.31
CA ILE A 51 18.25 14.33 13.05
C ILE A 51 19.49 13.47 12.80
N TYR A 52 20.68 14.03 13.02
CA TYR A 52 21.95 13.31 12.82
C TYR A 52 22.11 12.13 13.77
N GLU A 53 21.56 12.21 14.97
CA GLU A 53 21.62 11.15 15.98
C GLU A 53 20.96 9.85 15.51
N ILE A 54 19.91 9.93 14.70
CA ILE A 54 19.17 8.78 14.17
C ILE A 54 19.61 8.33 12.77
N MET A 55 20.53 9.06 12.14
CA MET A 55 21.05 8.74 10.81
C MET A 55 22.29 7.87 10.86
N ASN A 56 22.37 6.89 9.98
CA ASN A 56 23.62 6.19 9.68
C ASN A 56 24.51 7.03 8.74
N ASP A 57 25.78 6.60 8.54
CA ASP A 57 26.76 7.36 7.78
C ASP A 57 26.38 7.56 6.30
N LYS A 58 25.63 6.63 5.70
CA LYS A 58 25.11 6.78 4.33
C LYS A 58 24.04 7.86 4.29
N GLN A 59 23.07 7.81 5.18
CA GLN A 59 21.96 8.78 5.26
C GLN A 59 22.48 10.20 5.54
N ARG A 60 23.51 10.34 6.38
CA ARG A 60 24.17 11.63 6.61
C ARG A 60 24.81 12.17 5.35
N ARG A 61 25.56 11.35 4.60
CA ARG A 61 26.14 11.76 3.31
C ARG A 61 25.07 12.13 2.29
N ASP A 62 24.02 11.33 2.18
CA ASP A 62 22.92 11.60 1.26
C ASP A 62 22.25 12.94 1.61
N PHE A 63 22.02 13.22 2.90
CA PHE A 63 21.46 14.50 3.36
C PHE A 63 22.40 15.70 3.12
N GLU A 64 23.70 15.55 3.28
CA GLU A 64 24.68 16.59 2.99
C GLU A 64 24.80 16.89 1.50
N GLU A 65 24.71 15.86 0.65
CA GLU A 65 24.83 15.97 -0.79
C GLU A 65 23.54 16.44 -1.47
N PHE A 66 22.39 15.82 -1.14
CA PHE A 66 21.11 16.05 -1.81
C PHE A 66 20.20 17.02 -1.05
N LEU A 67 20.56 17.44 0.16
CA LEU A 67 19.80 18.33 1.05
C LEU A 67 18.46 17.75 1.54
N GLU A 68 18.21 16.49 1.23
CA GLU A 68 17.05 15.69 1.66
C GLU A 68 17.39 14.20 1.71
N THR A 69 16.70 13.46 2.55
CA THR A 69 16.80 11.99 2.61
C THR A 69 15.57 11.37 3.25
N ASP A 70 15.19 10.19 2.77
CA ASP A 70 14.12 9.37 3.32
C ASP A 70 14.69 8.08 3.92
N PHE A 71 14.19 7.69 5.09
CA PHE A 71 14.56 6.40 5.71
C PHE A 71 13.51 5.97 6.74
N SER A 72 13.61 4.72 7.20
CA SER A 72 12.84 4.24 8.34
C SER A 72 13.69 4.18 9.60
N PHE A 73 13.07 4.46 10.74
CA PHE A 73 13.69 4.47 12.05
C PHE A 73 12.82 3.73 13.06
N ASP A 74 13.40 2.72 13.73
CA ASP A 74 12.72 1.91 14.73
C ASP A 74 13.07 2.42 16.13
N VAL A 75 12.08 2.71 16.94
CA VAL A 75 12.25 2.97 18.37
C VAL A 75 11.70 1.78 19.15
N PRO A 76 12.59 0.92 19.71
CA PRO A 76 12.17 -0.29 20.41
C PRO A 76 11.13 -0.02 21.49
N GLY A 77 10.03 -0.78 21.50
CA GLY A 77 8.96 -0.64 22.48
C GLY A 77 8.00 0.53 22.26
N ILE A 78 8.22 1.37 21.23
CA ILE A 78 7.37 2.52 20.92
C ILE A 78 6.69 2.33 19.56
N ALA A 79 7.42 2.52 18.47
CA ALA A 79 6.91 2.40 17.11
C ALA A 79 8.06 2.43 16.08
N ARG A 80 7.73 2.07 14.85
CA ARG A 80 8.53 2.36 13.66
C ARG A 80 8.07 3.68 13.05
N PHE A 81 9.01 4.45 12.51
CA PHE A 81 8.73 5.74 11.87
C PHE A 81 9.33 5.76 10.47
N ARG A 82 8.56 6.28 9.51
CA ARG A 82 9.11 6.76 8.24
C ARG A 82 9.55 8.19 8.46
N VAL A 83 10.80 8.48 8.13
CA VAL A 83 11.42 9.79 8.35
C VAL A 83 11.78 10.41 7.02
N ASN A 84 11.29 11.61 6.76
CA ASN A 84 11.76 12.47 5.68
C ASN A 84 12.48 13.66 6.30
N VAL A 85 13.74 13.85 5.94
CA VAL A 85 14.58 14.96 6.37
C VAL A 85 14.87 15.85 5.19
N PHE A 86 14.81 17.16 5.39
CA PHE A 86 15.06 18.14 4.32
C PHE A 86 15.56 19.47 4.90
N ASN A 87 16.22 20.26 4.05
CA ASN A 87 16.57 21.63 4.35
C ASN A 87 15.49 22.60 3.89
N GLN A 88 15.23 23.63 4.67
CA GLN A 88 14.34 24.75 4.35
C GLN A 88 14.99 26.08 4.78
N ASN A 89 14.36 27.23 4.47
CA ASN A 89 14.96 28.56 4.64
C ASN A 89 15.49 28.90 6.05
N ARG A 90 14.98 28.26 7.10
CA ARG A 90 15.46 28.45 8.50
C ARG A 90 16.47 27.40 8.93
N GLY A 91 16.74 26.38 8.11
CA GLY A 91 17.65 25.28 8.40
C GLY A 91 17.00 23.90 8.25
N ALA A 92 17.51 22.92 8.98
CA ALA A 92 17.02 21.54 8.90
C ALA A 92 15.58 21.38 9.42
N ALA A 93 14.87 20.44 8.82
CA ALA A 93 13.55 19.99 9.25
C ALA A 93 13.41 18.47 9.03
N ALA A 94 12.54 17.84 9.79
CA ALA A 94 12.17 16.45 9.59
C ALA A 94 10.69 16.20 9.89
N VAL A 95 10.11 15.24 9.17
CA VAL A 95 8.77 14.70 9.41
C VAL A 95 8.90 13.22 9.74
N PHE A 96 8.35 12.84 10.87
CA PHE A 96 8.31 11.45 11.33
C PHE A 96 6.88 10.97 11.25
N ARG A 97 6.59 10.07 10.33
CA ARG A 97 5.29 9.41 10.22
C ARG A 97 5.28 8.13 11.04
N THR A 98 4.38 8.04 11.99
CA THR A 98 4.20 6.81 12.78
C THR A 98 3.69 5.68 11.90
N ILE A 99 4.39 4.56 11.91
CA ILE A 99 3.98 3.32 11.25
C ILE A 99 3.21 2.48 12.27
N PRO A 100 1.96 2.08 11.99
CA PRO A 100 1.18 1.29 12.93
C PRO A 100 1.87 -0.03 13.28
N SER A 101 1.93 -0.35 14.58
CA SER A 101 2.53 -1.59 15.08
C SER A 101 1.59 -2.80 14.99
N GLN A 102 0.29 -2.55 14.78
CA GLN A 102 -0.72 -3.60 14.67
C GLN A 102 -1.28 -3.66 13.25
N VAL A 103 -1.28 -4.87 12.70
CA VAL A 103 -2.01 -5.20 11.49
C VAL A 103 -3.47 -5.47 11.87
N LEU A 104 -4.40 -4.75 11.24
CA LEU A 104 -5.83 -5.02 11.41
C LEU A 104 -6.24 -6.26 10.62
N THR A 105 -7.11 -7.07 11.19
CA THR A 105 -7.64 -8.26 10.50
C THR A 105 -8.63 -7.87 9.39
N LEU A 106 -8.89 -8.80 8.46
CA LEU A 106 -9.89 -8.60 7.41
C LEU A 106 -11.28 -8.32 7.99
N GLU A 107 -11.63 -8.97 9.11
CA GLU A 107 -12.88 -8.75 9.83
C GLU A 107 -12.95 -7.34 10.44
N GLN A 108 -11.90 -6.89 11.09
CA GLN A 108 -11.82 -5.54 11.67
C GLN A 108 -11.94 -4.44 10.59
N LEU A 109 -11.44 -4.73 9.39
CA LEU A 109 -11.57 -3.84 8.24
C LEU A 109 -12.94 -3.96 7.54
N GLY A 110 -13.82 -4.87 7.99
CA GLY A 110 -15.13 -5.12 7.38
C GLY A 110 -15.05 -5.71 5.97
N MET A 111 -13.96 -6.41 5.66
CA MET A 111 -13.75 -7.02 4.34
C MET A 111 -14.49 -8.35 4.22
N GLY A 112 -15.16 -8.56 3.09
CA GLY A 112 -15.93 -9.77 2.83
C GLY A 112 -15.07 -11.02 2.58
N ASP A 113 -15.72 -12.19 2.55
CA ASP A 113 -15.06 -13.49 2.38
C ASP A 113 -14.23 -13.64 1.10
N ILE A 114 -14.49 -12.79 0.09
CA ILE A 114 -13.69 -12.79 -1.14
C ILE A 114 -12.21 -12.49 -0.86
N PHE A 115 -11.91 -11.59 0.08
CA PHE A 115 -10.53 -11.27 0.46
C PHE A 115 -9.83 -12.48 1.09
N LYS A 116 -10.54 -13.26 1.93
CA LYS A 116 -10.02 -14.51 2.52
C LYS A 116 -9.72 -15.54 1.44
N LYS A 117 -10.66 -15.71 0.49
CA LYS A 117 -10.47 -16.64 -0.63
C LYS A 117 -9.27 -16.26 -1.49
N LEU A 118 -9.11 -14.98 -1.83
CA LEU A 118 -7.98 -14.48 -2.61
C LEU A 118 -6.66 -14.63 -1.86
N SER A 119 -6.64 -14.42 -0.55
CA SER A 119 -5.45 -14.61 0.29
C SER A 119 -4.96 -16.05 0.32
N LEU A 120 -5.87 -17.03 0.21
CA LEU A 120 -5.55 -18.46 0.25
C LEU A 120 -5.41 -19.11 -1.14
N MET A 121 -5.38 -18.32 -2.21
CA MET A 121 -5.10 -18.85 -3.55
C MET A 121 -3.72 -19.52 -3.58
N PRO A 122 -3.59 -20.67 -4.27
CA PRO A 122 -2.31 -21.36 -4.31
C PRO A 122 -1.24 -20.63 -5.11
N ARG A 123 -1.65 -19.88 -6.14
CA ARG A 123 -0.78 -19.12 -7.05
C ARG A 123 -1.56 -18.08 -7.84
N GLY A 124 -0.85 -17.20 -8.50
CA GLY A 124 -1.38 -16.19 -9.41
C GLY A 124 -1.18 -14.78 -8.89
N LEU A 125 -1.69 -13.80 -9.61
CA LEU A 125 -1.50 -12.38 -9.35
C LEU A 125 -2.78 -11.75 -8.77
N VAL A 126 -2.66 -11.12 -7.62
CA VAL A 126 -3.70 -10.30 -7.00
C VAL A 126 -3.20 -8.86 -6.93
N LEU A 127 -3.91 -7.95 -7.57
CA LEU A 127 -3.56 -6.52 -7.61
C LEU A 127 -4.50 -5.71 -6.72
N VAL A 128 -3.92 -4.92 -5.82
CA VAL A 128 -4.65 -3.95 -5.00
C VAL A 128 -4.30 -2.55 -5.48
N THR A 129 -5.29 -1.81 -5.99
CA THR A 129 -5.05 -0.53 -6.66
C THR A 129 -5.86 0.60 -6.04
N GLY A 130 -5.52 1.82 -6.40
CA GLY A 130 -6.16 3.03 -5.90
C GLY A 130 -5.17 4.17 -5.68
N PRO A 131 -5.65 5.39 -5.47
CA PRO A 131 -4.79 6.55 -5.24
C PRO A 131 -3.98 6.41 -3.93
N THR A 132 -2.99 7.28 -3.79
CA THR A 132 -2.23 7.39 -2.53
C THR A 132 -3.20 7.66 -1.37
N GLY A 133 -2.99 6.98 -0.26
CA GLY A 133 -3.85 7.12 0.92
C GLY A 133 -5.20 6.39 0.84
N SER A 134 -5.46 5.58 -0.21
CA SER A 134 -6.68 4.76 -0.29
C SER A 134 -6.67 3.53 0.63
N GLY A 135 -5.57 3.26 1.32
CA GLY A 135 -5.41 2.14 2.25
C GLY A 135 -5.04 0.81 1.58
N LYS A 136 -4.32 0.86 0.44
CA LYS A 136 -3.80 -0.35 -0.23
C LYS A 136 -2.95 -1.19 0.71
N SER A 137 -1.94 -0.58 1.33
CA SER A 137 -1.01 -1.25 2.25
C SER A 137 -1.73 -1.87 3.45
N THR A 138 -2.75 -1.20 4.01
CA THR A 138 -3.58 -1.75 5.09
C THR A 138 -4.32 -3.01 4.65
N THR A 139 -4.88 -3.00 3.43
CA THR A 139 -5.57 -4.17 2.87
C THR A 139 -4.61 -5.32 2.64
N LEU A 140 -3.46 -5.05 2.02
CA LEU A 140 -2.44 -6.07 1.77
C LEU A 140 -1.86 -6.63 3.07
N ALA A 141 -1.60 -5.77 4.06
CA ALA A 141 -1.14 -6.23 5.37
C ALA A 141 -2.14 -7.19 6.01
N ALA A 142 -3.44 -6.88 5.96
CA ALA A 142 -4.49 -7.77 6.46
C ALA A 142 -4.58 -9.10 5.68
N MET A 143 -4.41 -9.07 4.36
CA MET A 143 -4.38 -10.26 3.52
C MET A 143 -3.15 -11.13 3.81
N VAL A 144 -1.97 -10.53 3.93
CA VAL A 144 -0.72 -11.21 4.31
C VAL A 144 -0.84 -11.83 5.70
N ASP A 145 -1.38 -11.09 6.67
CA ASP A 145 -1.59 -11.59 8.02
C ASP A 145 -2.57 -12.76 8.04
N TYR A 146 -3.61 -12.72 7.21
CA TYR A 146 -4.54 -13.83 7.05
C TYR A 146 -3.86 -15.10 6.47
N VAL A 147 -2.95 -14.97 5.50
CA VAL A 147 -2.09 -16.06 5.03
C VAL A 147 -1.23 -16.59 6.17
N ASN A 148 -0.56 -15.69 6.90
CA ASN A 148 0.33 -15.99 8.01
C ASN A 148 -0.36 -16.80 9.16
N GLU A 149 -1.66 -16.60 9.34
CA GLU A 149 -2.45 -17.34 10.33
C GLU A 149 -2.97 -18.68 9.83
N ASN A 150 -3.11 -18.86 8.51
CA ASN A 150 -3.84 -20.01 7.95
C ASN A 150 -3.00 -20.98 7.12
N ARG A 151 -1.78 -20.59 6.72
CA ARG A 151 -0.88 -21.42 5.90
C ARG A 151 0.47 -21.62 6.59
N TYR A 152 1.25 -22.60 6.13
CA TYR A 152 2.61 -22.89 6.60
C TYR A 152 3.59 -22.62 5.44
N ASP A 153 3.70 -21.35 5.04
CA ASP A 153 4.38 -20.91 3.83
C ASP A 153 5.56 -19.98 4.16
N HIS A 154 6.38 -19.72 3.16
CA HIS A 154 7.33 -18.60 3.18
C HIS A 154 6.75 -17.39 2.45
N ILE A 155 6.55 -16.31 3.18
CA ILE A 155 6.08 -15.01 2.65
C ILE A 155 7.28 -14.07 2.56
N LEU A 156 7.54 -13.56 1.36
CA LEU A 156 8.56 -12.55 1.12
C LEU A 156 7.89 -11.24 0.70
N THR A 157 8.22 -10.14 1.37
CA THR A 157 7.76 -8.82 0.97
C THR A 157 8.92 -7.95 0.49
N ILE A 158 8.66 -7.11 -0.52
CA ILE A 158 9.58 -6.11 -1.07
C ILE A 158 8.84 -4.78 -1.08
N GLU A 159 9.28 -3.84 -0.24
CA GLU A 159 8.52 -2.61 0.06
C GLU A 159 9.43 -1.37 0.06
N ASP A 160 8.84 -0.19 -0.17
CA ASP A 160 9.55 1.09 -0.20
C ASP A 160 8.71 2.24 0.42
N PRO A 161 8.82 2.41 1.75
CA PRO A 161 9.38 1.54 2.78
C PRO A 161 8.37 0.48 3.28
N ILE A 162 8.78 -0.38 4.24
CA ILE A 162 7.88 -1.27 4.97
C ILE A 162 6.88 -0.44 5.78
N GLU A 163 5.58 -0.60 5.48
CA GLU A 163 4.49 0.13 6.17
C GLU A 163 3.89 -0.63 7.35
N PHE A 164 4.02 -1.96 7.40
CA PHE A 164 3.57 -2.82 8.50
C PHE A 164 4.60 -3.89 8.78
N VAL A 165 5.01 -4.03 10.03
CA VAL A 165 5.91 -5.10 10.45
C VAL A 165 5.11 -6.32 10.85
N HIS A 166 5.30 -7.43 10.13
CA HIS A 166 4.66 -8.70 10.41
C HIS A 166 5.50 -9.55 11.34
N GLN A 167 4.87 -10.16 12.32
CA GLN A 167 5.48 -11.22 13.12
C GLN A 167 5.18 -12.57 12.46
N SER A 168 6.18 -13.42 12.30
CA SER A 168 5.96 -14.80 11.83
C SER A 168 5.08 -15.56 12.81
N LYS A 169 3.95 -16.11 12.31
CA LYS A 169 3.01 -16.93 13.08
C LYS A 169 3.14 -18.38 12.62
N LYS A 170 2.35 -18.82 11.66
CA LYS A 170 2.50 -20.12 11.00
C LYS A 170 3.47 -20.06 9.82
N CYS A 171 3.53 -18.91 9.14
CA CYS A 171 4.45 -18.69 8.04
C CYS A 171 5.81 -18.16 8.52
N LEU A 172 6.85 -18.44 7.74
CA LEU A 172 8.07 -17.63 7.77
C LEU A 172 7.83 -16.34 6.99
N ILE A 173 8.06 -15.18 7.60
CA ILE A 173 7.95 -13.89 6.90
C ILE A 173 9.31 -13.19 6.86
N ASN A 174 9.76 -12.89 5.66
CA ASN A 174 10.93 -12.05 5.41
C ASN A 174 10.47 -10.77 4.68
N GLN A 175 10.72 -9.62 5.29
CA GLN A 175 10.39 -8.32 4.73
C GLN A 175 11.67 -7.60 4.31
N ARG A 176 11.74 -7.16 3.07
CA ARG A 176 12.89 -6.46 2.50
C ARG A 176 12.50 -5.03 2.12
N GLU A 177 13.20 -4.06 2.69
CA GLU A 177 13.01 -2.64 2.39
C GLU A 177 13.98 -2.19 1.30
N VAL A 178 13.46 -1.55 0.28
CA VAL A 178 14.26 -0.96 -0.79
C VAL A 178 15.19 0.12 -0.21
N HIS A 179 16.39 0.21 -0.72
CA HIS A 179 17.50 1.08 -0.27
C HIS A 179 18.13 0.72 1.08
N ARG A 180 17.51 -0.15 1.89
CA ARG A 180 18.08 -0.66 3.14
C ARG A 180 18.56 -2.10 3.01
N ASP A 181 17.67 -2.99 2.55
CA ASP A 181 17.90 -4.44 2.48
C ASP A 181 18.11 -4.92 1.05
N THR A 182 17.79 -4.10 0.07
CA THR A 182 17.98 -4.33 -1.36
C THR A 182 18.16 -3.03 -2.12
N HIS A 183 18.73 -3.07 -3.32
CA HIS A 183 18.94 -1.88 -4.14
C HIS A 183 17.70 -1.41 -4.88
N GLY A 184 16.74 -2.31 -5.14
CA GLY A 184 15.52 -1.96 -5.87
C GLY A 184 14.53 -3.13 -5.90
N PHE A 185 13.35 -2.85 -6.42
CA PHE A 185 12.29 -3.87 -6.58
C PHE A 185 12.72 -4.98 -7.55
N THR A 186 13.32 -4.63 -8.66
CA THR A 186 13.77 -5.56 -9.69
C THR A 186 14.83 -6.54 -9.17
N GLU A 187 15.85 -6.02 -8.49
CA GLU A 187 16.92 -6.83 -7.92
C GLU A 187 16.38 -7.79 -6.86
N ALA A 188 15.54 -7.27 -5.98
CA ALA A 188 14.93 -8.08 -4.93
C ALA A 188 14.00 -9.15 -5.49
N LEU A 189 13.15 -8.82 -6.46
CA LEU A 189 12.21 -9.78 -7.06
C LEU A 189 12.93 -10.84 -7.89
N ARG A 190 13.99 -10.45 -8.59
CA ARG A 190 14.86 -11.42 -9.30
C ARG A 190 15.57 -12.38 -8.34
N SER A 191 15.98 -11.92 -7.17
CA SER A 191 16.54 -12.74 -6.10
C SER A 191 15.46 -13.63 -5.45
N ALA A 192 14.29 -13.08 -5.21
CA ALA A 192 13.15 -13.73 -4.58
C ALA A 192 12.83 -15.12 -5.16
N LEU A 193 12.90 -15.25 -6.48
CA LEU A 193 12.64 -16.52 -7.18
C LEU A 193 13.62 -17.66 -6.81
N ARG A 194 14.68 -17.37 -6.06
CA ARG A 194 15.68 -18.34 -5.55
C ARG A 194 15.68 -18.44 -4.03
N GLU A 195 14.79 -17.72 -3.36
CA GLU A 195 14.68 -17.65 -1.90
C GLU A 195 13.57 -18.59 -1.36
N ASP A 196 13.02 -19.45 -2.23
CA ASP A 196 11.97 -20.43 -1.93
C ASP A 196 10.71 -19.83 -1.30
N PRO A 197 10.17 -18.72 -1.84
CA PRO A 197 8.93 -18.16 -1.36
C PRO A 197 7.72 -18.89 -1.96
N ASP A 198 6.63 -18.98 -1.19
CA ASP A 198 5.30 -19.38 -1.70
C ASP A 198 4.46 -18.14 -2.05
N VAL A 199 4.64 -17.09 -1.26
CA VAL A 199 3.91 -15.82 -1.40
C VAL A 199 4.88 -14.66 -1.49
N VAL A 200 4.69 -13.81 -2.50
CA VAL A 200 5.52 -12.61 -2.72
C VAL A 200 4.63 -11.38 -2.72
N LEU A 201 4.95 -10.39 -1.88
CA LEU A 201 4.33 -9.07 -1.95
C LEU A 201 5.33 -8.09 -2.58
N VAL A 202 4.90 -7.42 -3.66
CA VAL A 202 5.63 -6.33 -4.31
C VAL A 202 4.90 -5.03 -4.01
N GLY A 203 5.52 -4.18 -3.20
CA GLY A 203 4.90 -2.95 -2.69
C GLY A 203 4.34 -2.04 -3.77
N GLU A 204 5.03 -1.94 -4.91
CA GLU A 204 4.53 -1.22 -6.08
C GLU A 204 5.12 -1.77 -7.41
N LEU A 205 4.25 -1.92 -8.40
CA LEU A 205 4.60 -2.32 -9.77
C LEU A 205 4.69 -1.07 -10.66
N ARG A 206 5.88 -0.45 -10.72
CA ARG A 206 6.07 0.84 -11.43
C ARG A 206 6.58 0.70 -12.86
N ASP A 207 7.48 -0.23 -13.08
CA ASP A 207 8.24 -0.35 -14.30
C ASP A 207 8.02 -1.71 -14.99
N LEU A 208 8.38 -1.76 -16.26
CA LEU A 208 8.24 -2.91 -17.15
C LEU A 208 8.91 -4.17 -16.56
N GLU A 209 10.12 -4.04 -16.01
CA GLU A 209 10.89 -5.19 -15.58
C GLU A 209 10.29 -5.80 -14.30
N THR A 210 9.89 -4.96 -13.34
CA THR A 210 9.20 -5.41 -12.12
C THR A 210 7.87 -6.09 -12.44
N ILE A 211 7.08 -5.53 -13.38
CA ILE A 211 5.82 -6.14 -13.82
C ILE A 211 6.07 -7.49 -14.49
N ARG A 212 7.06 -7.60 -15.38
CA ARG A 212 7.42 -8.86 -16.06
C ARG A 212 7.81 -9.94 -15.05
N LEU A 213 8.65 -9.61 -14.07
CA LEU A 213 9.07 -10.55 -13.03
C LEU A 213 7.91 -10.98 -12.14
N ALA A 214 7.00 -10.07 -11.79
CA ALA A 214 5.79 -10.40 -11.02
C ALA A 214 4.86 -11.35 -11.78
N LEU A 215 4.64 -11.12 -13.08
CA LEU A 215 3.87 -12.02 -13.94
C LEU A 215 4.54 -13.39 -14.05
N THR A 216 5.85 -13.43 -14.25
CA THR A 216 6.62 -14.68 -14.31
C THR A 216 6.51 -15.46 -12.99
N ALA A 217 6.66 -14.79 -11.85
CA ALA A 217 6.49 -15.43 -10.53
C ALA A 217 5.08 -16.03 -10.37
N ALA A 218 4.04 -15.28 -10.76
CA ALA A 218 2.66 -15.74 -10.69
C ALA A 218 2.38 -16.95 -11.60
N GLU A 219 2.97 -16.99 -12.80
CA GLU A 219 2.84 -18.13 -13.72
C GLU A 219 3.60 -19.37 -13.21
N THR A 220 4.76 -19.16 -12.60
CA THR A 220 5.64 -20.26 -12.14
C THR A 220 5.25 -20.85 -10.79
N GLY A 221 4.13 -20.44 -10.20
CA GLY A 221 3.54 -21.13 -9.05
C GLY A 221 3.43 -20.32 -7.77
N HIS A 222 3.88 -19.06 -7.76
CA HIS A 222 3.82 -18.20 -6.57
C HIS A 222 2.49 -17.44 -6.49
N LEU A 223 1.99 -17.18 -5.29
CA LEU A 223 0.96 -16.19 -5.06
C LEU A 223 1.62 -14.81 -4.95
N VAL A 224 1.32 -13.92 -5.89
CA VAL A 224 1.92 -12.58 -5.96
C VAL A 224 0.88 -11.53 -5.63
N PHE A 225 1.15 -10.72 -4.62
CA PHE A 225 0.42 -9.49 -4.32
C PHE A 225 1.19 -8.29 -4.87
N GLY A 226 0.50 -7.38 -5.54
CA GLY A 226 1.12 -6.16 -6.06
C GLY A 226 0.20 -4.95 -5.94
N THR A 227 0.78 -3.74 -5.99
CA THR A 227 -0.01 -2.50 -6.05
C THR A 227 0.26 -1.67 -7.29
N LEU A 228 -0.78 -0.92 -7.70
CA LEU A 228 -0.71 0.16 -8.67
C LEU A 228 -1.56 1.35 -8.21
N HIS A 229 -1.41 2.51 -8.87
CA HIS A 229 -2.16 3.73 -8.53
C HIS A 229 -3.39 3.97 -9.42
N THR A 230 -3.83 2.97 -10.16
CA THR A 230 -5.03 3.03 -11.00
C THR A 230 -6.31 3.05 -10.19
N THR A 231 -7.37 3.63 -10.76
CA THR A 231 -8.64 3.89 -10.06
C THR A 231 -9.77 2.94 -10.45
N SER A 232 -9.51 1.96 -11.33
CA SER A 232 -10.47 0.91 -11.70
C SER A 232 -9.74 -0.35 -12.17
N ALA A 233 -10.44 -1.48 -12.15
CA ALA A 233 -9.90 -2.75 -12.61
C ALA A 233 -9.53 -2.71 -14.10
N ALA A 234 -10.39 -2.16 -14.94
CA ALA A 234 -10.13 -2.00 -16.37
C ALA A 234 -8.86 -1.17 -16.64
N LYS A 235 -8.74 0.01 -16.01
CA LYS A 235 -7.54 0.86 -16.13
C LYS A 235 -6.28 0.17 -15.60
N THR A 236 -6.42 -0.76 -14.66
CA THR A 236 -5.29 -1.55 -14.15
C THR A 236 -4.76 -2.49 -15.22
N ILE A 237 -5.64 -3.18 -15.96
CA ILE A 237 -5.24 -4.05 -17.07
C ILE A 237 -4.52 -3.23 -18.14
N ASP A 238 -5.10 -2.11 -18.58
CA ASP A 238 -4.47 -1.21 -19.54
C ASP A 238 -3.09 -0.77 -19.06
N ARG A 239 -2.98 -0.31 -17.81
CA ARG A 239 -1.72 0.17 -17.25
C ARG A 239 -0.63 -0.89 -17.23
N VAL A 240 -0.95 -2.14 -16.88
CA VAL A 240 0.00 -3.26 -16.87
C VAL A 240 0.50 -3.56 -18.29
N VAL A 241 -0.38 -3.52 -19.28
CA VAL A 241 -0.03 -3.82 -20.69
C VAL A 241 0.70 -2.65 -21.35
N ASP A 242 0.30 -1.41 -21.06
CA ASP A 242 0.77 -0.22 -21.77
C ASP A 242 2.22 0.19 -21.46
N VAL A 243 2.81 -0.30 -20.37
CA VAL A 243 4.23 -0.07 -20.11
C VAL A 243 5.14 -0.84 -21.06
N PHE A 244 4.61 -1.85 -21.78
CA PHE A 244 5.38 -2.68 -22.67
C PHE A 244 5.37 -2.15 -24.12
N PRO A 245 6.45 -2.39 -24.88
CA PRO A 245 6.49 -2.10 -26.32
C PRO A 245 5.38 -2.83 -27.06
N GLY A 246 4.89 -2.23 -28.14
CA GLY A 246 3.75 -2.76 -28.91
C GLY A 246 3.88 -4.22 -29.33
N GLY A 247 5.08 -4.66 -29.74
CA GLY A 247 5.35 -6.04 -30.13
C GLY A 247 5.25 -7.06 -29.00
N GLU A 248 5.35 -6.63 -27.74
CA GLU A 248 5.29 -7.52 -26.58
C GLU A 248 3.87 -7.57 -25.96
N LYS A 249 3.03 -6.58 -26.21
CA LYS A 249 1.70 -6.48 -25.61
C LYS A 249 0.84 -7.76 -25.74
N PRO A 250 0.79 -8.45 -26.88
CA PRO A 250 0.01 -9.70 -26.97
C PRO A 250 0.51 -10.79 -26.01
N MET A 251 1.83 -10.92 -25.87
CA MET A 251 2.43 -11.88 -24.93
C MET A 251 2.07 -11.50 -23.49
N ILE A 252 2.19 -10.22 -23.12
CA ILE A 252 1.86 -9.74 -21.77
C ILE A 252 0.38 -9.94 -21.46
N ARG A 253 -0.54 -9.70 -22.41
CA ARG A 253 -1.96 -10.02 -22.25
C ARG A 253 -2.17 -11.51 -21.99
N SER A 254 -1.48 -12.38 -22.71
CA SER A 254 -1.54 -13.82 -22.48
C SER A 254 -1.09 -14.18 -21.07
N MET A 255 0.10 -13.74 -20.65
CA MET A 255 0.63 -13.97 -19.31
C MET A 255 -0.32 -13.45 -18.23
N LEU A 256 -0.80 -12.21 -18.37
CA LEU A 256 -1.74 -11.60 -17.43
C LEU A 256 -3.05 -12.37 -17.37
N SER A 257 -3.60 -12.79 -18.52
CA SER A 257 -4.83 -13.57 -18.56
C SER A 257 -4.73 -14.92 -17.84
N GLU A 258 -3.57 -15.57 -17.87
CA GLU A 258 -3.34 -16.85 -17.21
C GLU A 258 -3.08 -16.68 -15.71
N SER A 259 -2.34 -15.65 -15.31
CA SER A 259 -1.90 -15.46 -13.94
C SER A 259 -2.86 -14.65 -13.06
N LEU A 260 -3.68 -13.76 -13.63
CA LEU A 260 -4.53 -12.86 -12.85
C LEU A 260 -5.62 -13.61 -12.06
N GLN A 261 -5.65 -13.42 -10.76
CA GLN A 261 -6.72 -13.92 -9.87
C GLN A 261 -7.74 -12.82 -9.55
N ALA A 262 -7.27 -11.61 -9.26
CA ALA A 262 -8.16 -10.48 -8.99
C ALA A 262 -7.49 -9.11 -9.17
N VAL A 263 -8.31 -8.10 -9.42
CA VAL A 263 -7.98 -6.69 -9.22
C VAL A 263 -8.97 -6.10 -8.23
N ILE A 264 -8.46 -5.52 -7.16
CA ILE A 264 -9.22 -4.85 -6.11
C ILE A 264 -8.88 -3.36 -6.18
N SER A 265 -9.75 -2.56 -6.77
CA SER A 265 -9.58 -1.11 -6.83
C SER A 265 -10.27 -0.45 -5.65
N LYS A 266 -9.56 0.38 -4.90
CA LYS A 266 -9.96 0.86 -3.59
C LYS A 266 -9.98 2.38 -3.52
N THR A 267 -10.99 2.91 -2.84
CA THR A 267 -11.07 4.32 -2.41
C THR A 267 -11.53 4.41 -0.95
N LEU A 268 -11.07 5.45 -0.24
CA LEU A 268 -11.53 5.75 1.12
C LEU A 268 -12.52 6.91 1.09
N LEU A 269 -13.59 6.76 1.87
CA LEU A 269 -14.69 7.71 1.97
C LEU A 269 -14.90 8.15 3.41
N LYS A 270 -15.38 9.37 3.61
CA LYS A 270 -15.78 9.87 4.93
C LYS A 270 -17.06 9.16 5.40
N LYS A 271 -17.03 8.64 6.62
CA LYS A 271 -18.22 8.04 7.26
C LYS A 271 -19.11 9.11 7.87
N ILE A 272 -20.40 8.83 7.90
CA ILE A 272 -21.35 9.54 8.79
C ILE A 272 -20.92 9.24 10.24
N GLY A 273 -20.76 10.27 11.04
CA GLY A 273 -20.34 10.14 12.45
C GLY A 273 -18.81 10.08 12.65
N GLY A 274 -18.02 10.26 11.59
CA GLY A 274 -16.56 10.34 11.68
C GLY A 274 -15.82 9.07 11.25
N GLY A 275 -14.52 9.21 11.02
CA GLY A 275 -13.68 8.15 10.47
C GLY A 275 -13.87 7.93 8.97
N ARG A 276 -13.30 6.84 8.47
CA ARG A 276 -13.31 6.49 7.03
C ARG A 276 -13.77 5.06 6.83
N VAL A 277 -14.35 4.79 5.65
CA VAL A 277 -14.70 3.45 5.18
C VAL A 277 -14.17 3.25 3.77
N ALA A 278 -13.77 2.02 3.47
CA ALA A 278 -13.31 1.67 2.13
C ALA A 278 -14.48 1.26 1.23
N ALA A 279 -14.46 1.77 -0.01
CA ALA A 279 -15.25 1.21 -1.10
C ALA A 279 -14.33 0.50 -2.09
N HIS A 280 -14.80 -0.61 -2.66
CA HIS A 280 -14.02 -1.47 -3.52
C HIS A 280 -14.77 -1.75 -4.83
N GLU A 281 -14.05 -1.66 -5.95
CA GLU A 281 -14.39 -2.40 -7.17
C GLU A 281 -13.57 -3.69 -7.16
N ILE A 282 -14.22 -4.83 -7.38
CA ILE A 282 -13.59 -6.15 -7.34
C ILE A 282 -13.84 -6.87 -8.65
N MET A 283 -12.77 -7.15 -9.38
CA MET A 283 -12.78 -7.98 -10.59
C MET A 283 -12.02 -9.27 -10.32
N ILE A 284 -12.61 -10.40 -10.68
CA ILE A 284 -12.03 -11.73 -10.51
C ILE A 284 -11.64 -12.30 -11.88
N GLY A 285 -10.51 -12.97 -11.96
CA GLY A 285 -9.97 -13.62 -13.15
C GLY A 285 -10.79 -14.84 -13.58
N THR A 286 -12.07 -14.63 -13.87
CA THR A 286 -12.95 -15.67 -14.45
C THR A 286 -12.55 -15.96 -15.89
N PRO A 287 -12.97 -17.11 -16.47
CA PRO A 287 -12.73 -17.40 -17.89
C PRO A 287 -13.19 -16.26 -18.83
N ALA A 288 -14.31 -15.60 -18.52
CA ALA A 288 -14.80 -14.45 -19.28
C ALA A 288 -13.83 -13.26 -19.20
N ILE A 289 -13.41 -12.87 -18.00
CA ILE A 289 -12.44 -11.77 -17.80
C ILE A 289 -11.11 -12.09 -18.48
N ARG A 290 -10.59 -13.31 -18.32
CA ARG A 290 -9.35 -13.77 -18.97
C ARG A 290 -9.43 -13.65 -20.48
N ASN A 291 -10.57 -14.00 -21.08
CA ASN A 291 -10.79 -13.85 -22.52
C ASN A 291 -10.80 -12.39 -22.96
N LEU A 292 -11.48 -11.50 -22.21
CA LEU A 292 -11.47 -10.06 -22.47
C LEU A 292 -10.06 -9.45 -22.42
N ILE A 293 -9.19 -9.93 -21.51
CA ILE A 293 -7.80 -9.51 -21.45
C ILE A 293 -7.05 -9.94 -22.71
N ARG A 294 -7.14 -11.21 -23.10
CA ARG A 294 -6.46 -11.74 -24.30
C ARG A 294 -6.86 -11.01 -25.57
N GLU A 295 -8.15 -10.73 -25.73
CA GLU A 295 -8.72 -10.10 -26.91
C GLU A 295 -8.65 -8.57 -26.91
N ASP A 296 -8.02 -7.94 -25.91
CA ASP A 296 -7.95 -6.48 -25.76
C ASP A 296 -9.33 -5.79 -25.69
N LYS A 297 -10.31 -6.45 -25.09
CA LYS A 297 -11.68 -5.96 -24.95
C LYS A 297 -11.95 -5.38 -23.57
N VAL A 298 -11.03 -4.55 -23.09
CA VAL A 298 -11.06 -3.96 -21.73
C VAL A 298 -12.36 -3.17 -21.47
N ALA A 299 -12.90 -2.49 -22.48
CA ALA A 299 -14.15 -1.74 -22.36
C ALA A 299 -15.36 -2.59 -21.93
N GLN A 300 -15.34 -3.90 -22.17
CA GLN A 300 -16.42 -4.82 -21.79
C GLN A 300 -16.31 -5.36 -20.37
N MET A 301 -15.18 -5.13 -19.69
CA MET A 301 -14.93 -5.65 -18.33
C MET A 301 -15.92 -5.11 -17.31
N TYR A 302 -16.31 -3.84 -17.43
CA TYR A 302 -17.27 -3.24 -16.48
C TYR A 302 -18.59 -4.01 -16.44
N SER A 303 -19.15 -4.39 -17.62
CA SER A 303 -20.38 -5.18 -17.69
C SER A 303 -20.20 -6.57 -17.08
N ALA A 304 -19.04 -7.20 -17.31
CA ALA A 304 -18.73 -8.51 -16.73
C ALA A 304 -18.60 -8.43 -15.19
N ILE A 305 -18.00 -7.36 -14.65
CA ILE A 305 -17.92 -7.11 -13.20
C ILE A 305 -19.33 -6.90 -12.64
N GLN A 306 -20.15 -6.06 -13.29
CA GLN A 306 -21.50 -5.72 -12.85
C GLN A 306 -22.40 -6.94 -12.70
N THR A 307 -22.27 -7.92 -13.58
CA THR A 307 -23.07 -9.15 -13.57
C THR A 307 -22.43 -10.30 -12.79
N GLY A 308 -21.19 -10.13 -12.34
CA GLY A 308 -20.40 -11.17 -11.68
C GLY A 308 -20.59 -11.28 -10.17
N GLY A 309 -21.64 -10.72 -9.60
CA GLY A 309 -21.87 -10.66 -8.16
C GLY A 309 -21.87 -12.02 -7.46
N ALA A 310 -22.41 -13.06 -8.10
CA ALA A 310 -22.40 -14.44 -7.55
C ALA A 310 -20.99 -15.02 -7.35
N LEU A 311 -19.99 -14.48 -8.09
CA LEU A 311 -18.58 -14.86 -8.00
C LEU A 311 -17.77 -13.96 -7.04
N GLY A 312 -18.43 -12.98 -6.41
CA GLY A 312 -17.78 -12.01 -5.52
C GLY A 312 -17.28 -10.75 -6.22
N MET A 313 -17.58 -10.56 -7.51
CA MET A 313 -17.30 -9.30 -8.21
C MET A 313 -18.29 -8.22 -7.80
N GLN A 314 -17.85 -6.98 -7.81
CA GLN A 314 -18.72 -5.81 -7.64
C GLN A 314 -18.11 -4.59 -8.32
N THR A 315 -18.96 -3.73 -8.86
CA THR A 315 -18.55 -2.40 -9.33
C THR A 315 -18.40 -1.45 -8.13
N LEU A 316 -17.67 -0.36 -8.33
CA LEU A 316 -17.58 0.69 -7.31
C LEU A 316 -18.97 1.21 -6.95
N ASP A 317 -19.85 1.47 -7.93
CA ASP A 317 -21.20 2.01 -7.72
C ASP A 317 -22.07 1.05 -6.91
N GLN A 318 -22.02 -0.26 -7.16
CA GLN A 318 -22.69 -1.26 -6.32
C GLN A 318 -22.20 -1.25 -4.87
N CYS A 319 -20.89 -1.09 -4.66
CA CYS A 319 -20.33 -0.95 -3.32
C CYS A 319 -20.81 0.33 -2.64
N LEU A 320 -20.80 1.45 -3.35
CA LEU A 320 -21.26 2.75 -2.85
C LEU A 320 -22.73 2.70 -2.45
N LEU A 321 -23.62 2.12 -3.27
CA LEU A 321 -25.04 1.95 -2.95
C LEU A 321 -25.23 1.17 -1.64
N ASN A 322 -24.51 0.06 -1.49
CA ASN A 322 -24.53 -0.75 -0.25
C ASN A 322 -24.10 0.07 0.98
N LEU A 323 -23.07 0.93 0.83
CA LEU A 323 -22.61 1.78 1.93
C LEU A 323 -23.63 2.89 2.27
N VAL A 324 -24.34 3.45 1.29
CA VAL A 324 -25.43 4.41 1.50
C VAL A 324 -26.62 3.73 2.18
N ASP A 325 -27.04 2.55 1.71
CA ASP A 325 -28.15 1.78 2.30
C ASP A 325 -27.89 1.42 3.76
N LYS A 326 -26.63 1.08 4.08
CA LYS A 326 -26.18 0.85 5.46
C LYS A 326 -26.00 2.13 6.29
N ARG A 327 -26.26 3.30 5.71
CA ARG A 327 -26.04 4.60 6.34
C ARG A 327 -24.62 4.83 6.85
N LEU A 328 -23.64 4.24 6.20
CA LEU A 328 -22.23 4.44 6.52
C LEU A 328 -21.66 5.69 5.85
N ILE A 329 -22.17 6.05 4.68
CA ILE A 329 -21.82 7.28 3.95
C ILE A 329 -23.08 8.00 3.49
N SER A 330 -22.98 9.30 3.21
CA SER A 330 -24.08 10.05 2.59
C SER A 330 -24.13 9.83 1.08
N ALA A 331 -25.31 10.07 0.47
CA ALA A 331 -25.47 10.04 -0.98
C ALA A 331 -24.52 11.03 -1.70
N ASP A 332 -24.27 12.21 -1.11
CA ASP A 332 -23.38 13.21 -1.69
C ASP A 332 -21.93 12.69 -1.76
N VAL A 333 -21.45 12.05 -0.70
CA VAL A 333 -20.12 11.41 -0.70
C VAL A 333 -20.02 10.29 -1.74
N ALA A 334 -21.11 9.53 -1.94
CA ALA A 334 -21.16 8.48 -2.97
C ALA A 334 -21.13 9.10 -4.38
N ARG A 335 -21.94 10.14 -4.66
CA ARG A 335 -21.98 10.84 -5.95
C ARG A 335 -20.62 11.35 -6.41
N GLU A 336 -19.82 11.89 -5.48
CA GLU A 336 -18.45 12.39 -5.80
C GLU A 336 -17.53 11.33 -6.38
N LYS A 337 -17.76 10.05 -6.11
CA LYS A 337 -16.89 8.93 -6.49
C LYS A 337 -17.53 7.98 -7.47
N ALA A 338 -18.84 8.04 -7.62
CA ALA A 338 -19.60 7.16 -8.49
C ALA A 338 -19.25 7.37 -9.97
N LYS A 339 -19.29 6.27 -10.74
CA LYS A 339 -19.23 6.31 -12.20
C LYS A 339 -20.54 6.83 -12.80
N MET A 340 -21.66 6.52 -12.13
CA MET A 340 -23.01 6.98 -12.48
C MET A 340 -23.62 7.78 -11.32
N PRO A 341 -23.26 9.07 -11.16
CA PRO A 341 -23.71 9.89 -10.03
C PRO A 341 -25.22 9.99 -9.88
N ASP A 342 -25.97 9.94 -10.98
CA ASP A 342 -27.44 10.06 -10.99
C ASP A 342 -28.15 8.86 -10.34
N SER A 343 -27.43 7.82 -9.96
CA SER A 343 -27.96 6.62 -9.29
C SER A 343 -28.06 6.79 -7.76
N PHE A 344 -27.64 7.94 -7.20
CA PHE A 344 -27.56 8.22 -5.75
C PHE A 344 -28.41 9.37 -5.30
#